data_a329f3589920e80025e9688cff4f2b3f
#
_entry.id   a329f3589920e80025e9688cff4f2b3f
#
_cell.length_a   1.000
_cell.length_b   1.000
_cell.length_c   1.000
_cell.angle_alpha   90.00
_cell.angle_beta   90.00
_cell.angle_gamma   90.00
#
_symmetry.space_group_name_H-M   'P 1'
#
loop_
_entity.id
_entity.type
_entity.pdbx_description
1 polymer ?
#
loop_
_entity_poly.entity_id
_entity_poly.type
_entity_poly.pdbx_seq_one_letter_code
_entity_poly.pdbx_strand_id
1 'polypeptide(L)' 'MDDKIEIAIAYYTKKGQEILDAVNSNSNLTADELIHYGEEIAIIEYKLTALEVAKEN' A
#
# COMPACT_ATOMS: atom_id res chain seq x y z
N MET A 1 -17.05 3.38 18.16
CA MET A 1 -17.18 3.09 17.12
C MET A 1 -16.32 2.14 16.47
N ASP A 2 -16.69 1.46 15.57
CA ASP A 2 -15.92 0.44 15.03
C ASP A 2 -14.84 0.99 14.19
N ASP A 3 -13.67 0.64 14.51
CA ASP A 3 -12.55 1.19 13.81
C ASP A 3 -11.85 0.21 12.91
N LYS A 4 -12.52 -0.87 12.54
CA LYS A 4 -11.89 -1.87 11.68
C LYS A 4 -11.44 -1.27 10.37
N ILE A 5 -12.26 -0.39 9.78
CA ILE A 5 -11.89 0.25 8.53
C ILE A 5 -10.71 1.18 8.75
N GLU A 6 -10.74 1.96 9.83
CA GLU A 6 -9.64 2.87 10.13
C GLU A 6 -8.33 2.11 10.37
N ILE A 7 -8.43 0.99 11.10
CA ILE A 7 -7.25 0.16 11.37
C ILE A 7 -6.68 -0.38 10.06
N ALA A 8 -7.56 -0.84 9.17
CA ALA A 8 -7.10 -1.37 7.89
C ALA A 8 -6.46 -0.29 7.03
N ILE A 9 -7.04 0.91 7.01
CA ILE A 9 -6.46 2.02 6.27
C ILE A 9 -5.07 2.33 6.79
N ALA A 10 -4.92 2.42 8.11
CA ALA A 10 -3.62 2.70 8.71
C ALA A 10 -2.60 1.61 8.38
N TYR A 11 -3.03 0.35 8.42
CA TYR A 11 -2.15 -0.77 8.11
C TYR A 11 -1.63 -0.68 6.66
N TYR A 12 -2.54 -0.48 5.71
CA TYR A 12 -2.11 -0.46 4.31
C TYR A 12 -1.36 0.81 3.95
N THR A 13 -1.68 1.93 4.60
CA THR A 13 -0.91 3.16 4.40
C THR A 13 0.54 2.95 4.81
N LYS A 14 0.74 2.34 5.99
CA LYS A 14 2.08 2.07 6.47
C LYS A 14 2.79 1.06 5.57
N LYS A 15 2.07 0.02 5.15
CA LYS A 15 2.65 -1.01 4.30
C LYS A 15 3.12 -0.42 2.98
N GLY A 16 2.30 0.43 2.37
CA GLY A 16 2.65 1.08 1.12
C GLY A 16 3.87 1.96 1.28
N GLN A 17 3.95 2.70 2.40
CA GLN A 17 5.10 3.56 2.65
C GLN A 17 6.37 2.73 2.83
N GLU A 18 6.28 1.59 3.50
CA GLU A 18 7.43 0.72 3.68
C GLU A 18 7.95 0.20 2.34
N ILE A 19 7.04 -0.14 1.43
CA ILE A 19 7.44 -0.60 0.10
C ILE A 19 8.12 0.53 -0.67
N LEU A 20 7.55 1.73 -0.63
CA LEU A 20 8.16 2.87 -1.30
C LEU A 20 9.54 3.18 -0.73
N ASP A 21 9.69 3.10 0.60
CA ASP A 21 10.98 3.34 1.23
C ASP A 21 12.01 2.31 0.78
N ALA A 22 11.58 1.05 0.68
CA ALA A 22 12.48 -0.02 0.24
C ALA A 22 12.94 0.22 -1.20
N VAL A 23 12.01 0.62 -2.07
CA VAL A 23 12.35 0.89 -3.46
C VAL A 23 13.29 2.09 -3.55
N ASN A 24 12.99 3.14 -2.82
CA ASN A 24 13.78 4.38 -2.91
C ASN A 24 15.16 4.24 -2.32
N SER A 25 15.34 3.34 -1.35
CA SER A 25 16.64 3.19 -0.69
C SER A 25 17.53 2.14 -1.33
N ASN A 26 17.04 1.40 -2.33
CA ASN A 26 17.81 0.34 -2.93
C ASN A 26 18.06 0.66 -4.41
N SER A 27 19.30 1.00 -4.73
CA SER A 27 19.66 1.38 -6.10
C SER A 27 19.99 0.19 -6.98
N ASN A 28 19.94 -1.04 -6.43
CA ASN A 28 20.32 -2.23 -7.17
C ASN A 28 19.16 -3.14 -7.54
N LEU A 29 17.93 -2.58 -7.53
CA LEU A 29 16.77 -3.37 -7.87
C LEU A 29 16.78 -3.79 -9.33
N THR A 30 16.44 -5.06 -9.59
CA THR A 30 16.28 -5.54 -10.95
C THR A 30 14.93 -5.07 -11.50
N ALA A 31 14.77 -5.18 -12.81
CA ALA A 31 13.49 -4.84 -13.43
C ALA A 31 12.36 -5.69 -12.87
N ASP A 32 12.62 -7.00 -12.67
CA ASP A 32 11.60 -7.88 -12.11
C ASP A 32 11.20 -7.45 -10.71
N GLU A 33 12.16 -7.03 -9.89
CA GLU A 33 11.85 -6.55 -8.54
C GLU A 33 11.03 -5.28 -8.58
N LEU A 34 11.36 -4.36 -9.50
CA LEU A 34 10.60 -3.12 -9.63
C LEU A 34 9.16 -3.41 -10.05
N ILE A 35 8.98 -4.36 -10.98
CA ILE A 35 7.63 -4.74 -11.39
C ILE A 35 6.87 -5.33 -10.21
N HIS A 36 7.51 -6.20 -9.45
CA HIS A 36 6.86 -6.82 -8.29
C HIS A 36 6.42 -5.77 -7.27
N TYR A 37 7.31 -4.84 -6.93
CA TYR A 37 6.95 -3.80 -5.97
C TYR A 37 5.85 -2.89 -6.51
N GLY A 38 5.89 -2.59 -7.81
CA GLY A 38 4.84 -1.79 -8.43
C GLY A 38 3.49 -2.47 -8.36
N GLU A 39 3.46 -3.79 -8.56
CA GLU A 39 2.22 -4.55 -8.45
C GLU A 39 1.69 -4.53 -7.02
N GLU A 40 2.58 -4.67 -6.04
CA GLU A 40 2.15 -4.61 -4.64
C GLU A 40 1.58 -3.25 -4.28
N ILE A 41 2.22 -2.18 -4.75
CA ILE A 41 1.73 -0.84 -4.47
C ILE A 41 0.37 -0.63 -5.12
N ALA A 42 0.18 -1.11 -6.35
CA ALA A 42 -1.11 -0.98 -7.03
C ALA A 42 -2.22 -1.70 -6.27
N ILE A 43 -1.92 -2.89 -5.74
CA ILE A 43 -2.90 -3.63 -4.95
C ILE A 43 -3.24 -2.87 -3.68
N ILE A 44 -2.24 -2.31 -3.01
CA ILE A 44 -2.46 -1.54 -1.78
C ILE A 44 -3.31 -0.30 -2.08
N GLU A 45 -3.03 0.39 -3.18
CA GLU A 45 -3.81 1.56 -3.55
C GLU A 45 -5.26 1.20 -3.84
N TYR A 46 -5.47 0.06 -4.50
CA TYR A 46 -6.83 -0.42 -4.73
C TYR A 46 -7.54 -0.68 -3.40
N LYS A 47 -6.86 -1.34 -2.48
CA LYS A 47 -7.45 -1.65 -1.18
C LYS A 47 -7.76 -0.39 -0.38
N LEU A 48 -6.86 0.59 -0.43
CA LEU A 48 -7.10 1.85 0.27
C LEU A 48 -8.31 2.58 -0.31
N THR A 49 -8.42 2.62 -1.63
CA THR A 49 -9.56 3.25 -2.27
C THR A 49 -10.86 2.56 -1.86
N ALA A 50 -10.87 1.23 -1.88
CA ALA A 50 -12.05 0.47 -1.50
C ALA A 50 -12.43 0.72 -0.05
N LEU A 51 -11.44 0.80 0.84
CA LEU A 51 -11.70 1.05 2.25
C LEU A 51 -12.25 2.46 2.47
N GLU A 52 -11.74 3.44 1.74
CA GLU A 52 -12.24 4.80 1.86
C GLU A 52 -13.66 4.93 1.37
N VAL A 53 -13.99 4.24 0.28
CA VAL A 53 -15.37 4.21 -0.19
C VAL A 53 -16.28 3.58 0.86
N ALA A 54 -15.84 2.48 1.46
CA ALA A 54 -16.62 1.83 2.51
C ALA A 54 -16.80 2.74 3.72
N LYS A 55 -15.77 3.49 4.07
CA LYS A 55 -15.84 4.39 5.21
C LYS A 55 -16.87 5.50 4.99
N GLU A 56 -16.96 5.99 3.76
CA GLU A 56 -17.88 7.07 3.45
C GLU A 56 -19.33 6.62 3.39
N ASN A 57 -19.59 5.35 3.24
CA ASN A 57 -20.92 4.82 3.22
C ASN A 57 -21.33 4.34 4.59
#